data_f2a5b0601cc5ed7c622a29c4b54f3b8a
#
_entry.id   f2a5b0601cc5ed7c622a29c4b54f3b8a
#
_cell.length_a   1.000
_cell.length_b   1.000
_cell.length_c   1.000
_cell.angle_alpha   90.00
_cell.angle_beta   90.00
_cell.angle_gamma   90.00
#
_symmetry.space_group_name_H-M   'P 1'
#
loop_
_entity.id
_entity.type
_entity.pdbx_description
1 polymer ?
#
loop_
_entity_poly.entity_id
_entity_poly.type
_entity_poly.pdbx_seq_one_letter_code
_entity_poly.pdbx_strand_id
1 'polypeptide(L)'
;MWTREQLEHAFKARGKRITKQRQIIFEEMLKKQWVNCKEIYIEASRRDPSIGLSTVYRTMRTLEEMGILRCGYGYVDPENDKISQHHELDLTNRKCG
;
A
#
# COMPACT_ATOMS: atom_id res chain seq x y z
N MET A 1 -11.87 7.32 0.88
CA MET A 1 -11.41 6.06 0.37
C MET A 1 -10.50 6.24 -0.82
N TRP A 2 -9.45 5.46 -0.90
CA TRP A 2 -8.50 5.62 -1.97
C TRP A 2 -8.96 4.89 -3.22
N THR A 3 -8.62 5.42 -4.40
CA THR A 3 -8.92 4.76 -5.66
C THR A 3 -7.61 4.43 -6.34
N ARG A 4 -7.65 3.55 -7.33
CA ARG A 4 -6.46 3.19 -8.05
C ARG A 4 -5.83 4.41 -8.70
N GLU A 5 -6.66 5.29 -9.25
CA GLU A 5 -6.15 6.49 -9.88
C GLU A 5 -5.45 7.40 -8.91
N GLN A 6 -5.96 7.50 -7.71
CA GLN A 6 -5.30 8.33 -6.71
C GLN A 6 -3.95 7.74 -6.33
N LEU A 7 -3.86 6.42 -6.21
CA LEU A 7 -2.59 5.79 -5.89
C LEU A 7 -1.60 5.96 -7.02
N GLU A 8 -2.06 5.85 -8.26
CA GLU A 8 -1.17 6.02 -9.39
C GLU A 8 -0.67 7.45 -9.45
N HIS A 9 -1.55 8.39 -9.22
CA HIS A 9 -1.16 9.80 -9.25
C HIS A 9 -0.12 10.08 -8.17
N ALA A 10 -0.31 9.54 -6.99
CA ALA A 10 0.64 9.74 -5.89
C ALA A 10 2.00 9.15 -6.23
N PHE A 11 2.03 7.99 -6.86
CA PHE A 11 3.29 7.38 -7.25
C PHE A 11 3.98 8.22 -8.32
N LYS A 12 3.24 8.70 -9.29
CA LYS A 12 3.83 9.50 -10.33
C LYS A 12 4.38 10.81 -9.76
N ALA A 13 3.70 11.37 -8.80
CA ALA A 13 4.16 12.60 -8.17
C ALA A 13 5.49 12.41 -7.46
N ARG A 14 5.81 11.17 -7.07
CA ARG A 14 7.08 10.88 -6.44
C ARG A 14 8.10 10.37 -7.44
N GLY A 15 7.82 10.46 -8.73
CA GLY A 15 8.75 10.03 -9.74
C GLY A 15 8.78 8.53 -9.95
N LYS A 16 7.79 7.82 -9.42
CA LYS A 16 7.78 6.37 -9.58
C LYS A 16 6.98 6.01 -10.80
N ARG A 17 7.39 4.92 -11.48
CA ARG A 17 6.69 4.50 -12.66
C ARG A 17 5.50 3.67 -12.31
N ILE A 18 4.45 3.78 -13.09
CA ILE A 18 3.31 2.92 -12.95
C ILE A 18 3.45 1.78 -13.93
N THR A 19 3.67 0.57 -13.44
CA THR A 19 3.79 -0.60 -14.27
C THR A 19 2.53 -1.40 -14.16
N LYS A 20 2.35 -2.36 -15.05
CA LYS A 20 1.20 -3.22 -15.00
C LYS A 20 1.18 -3.98 -13.69
N GLN A 21 2.33 -4.41 -13.22
CA GLN A 21 2.41 -5.11 -11.96
C GLN A 21 1.92 -4.24 -10.81
N ARG A 22 2.29 -2.98 -10.79
CA ARG A 22 1.84 -2.09 -9.74
C ARG A 22 0.36 -1.83 -9.81
N GLN A 23 -0.18 -1.76 -11.02
CA GLN A 23 -1.62 -1.58 -11.15
C GLN A 23 -2.37 -2.77 -10.56
N ILE A 24 -1.88 -3.97 -10.81
CA ILE A 24 -2.50 -5.16 -10.26
C ILE A 24 -2.42 -5.15 -8.75
N ILE A 25 -1.27 -4.78 -8.20
CA ILE A 25 -1.10 -4.72 -6.76
C ILE A 25 -2.07 -3.71 -6.16
N PHE A 26 -2.19 -2.55 -6.76
CA PHE A 26 -3.12 -1.55 -6.25
C PHE A 26 -4.55 -2.06 -6.27
N GLU A 27 -4.92 -2.75 -7.33
CA GLU A 27 -6.29 -3.25 -7.43
C GLU A 27 -6.58 -4.29 -6.36
N GLU A 28 -5.62 -5.15 -6.08
CA GLU A 28 -5.83 -6.15 -5.04
C GLU A 28 -5.85 -5.52 -3.65
N MET A 29 -5.01 -4.52 -3.43
CA MET A 29 -5.00 -3.84 -2.16
C MET A 29 -6.33 -3.16 -1.88
N LEU A 30 -6.89 -2.53 -2.90
CA LEU A 30 -8.09 -1.75 -2.69
C LEU A 30 -9.33 -2.59 -2.41
N LYS A 31 -9.23 -3.89 -2.57
CA LYS A 31 -10.32 -4.76 -2.23
C LYS A 31 -10.36 -5.04 -0.73
N LYS A 32 -9.35 -4.63 0.01
CA LYS A 32 -9.23 -4.97 1.40
C LYS A 32 -9.21 -3.75 2.29
N GLN A 33 -9.74 -3.86 3.49
CA GLN A 33 -9.68 -2.78 4.42
C GLN A 33 -8.34 -2.75 5.11
N TRP A 34 -7.78 -3.91 5.39
CA TRP A 34 -6.44 -4.02 5.96
C TRP A 34 -5.59 -4.77 4.98
N VAL A 35 -4.41 -4.28 4.72
CA VAL A 35 -3.55 -4.82 3.69
C VAL A 35 -2.48 -5.70 4.31
N ASN A 36 -2.38 -6.92 3.85
CA ASN A 36 -1.36 -7.83 4.31
C ASN A 36 -0.49 -8.18 3.11
N CYS A 37 0.79 -7.99 3.23
CA CYS A 37 1.71 -8.16 2.12
C CYS A 37 1.64 -9.55 1.52
N LYS A 38 1.58 -10.58 2.35
CA LYS A 38 1.53 -11.92 1.86
C LYS A 38 0.27 -12.21 1.11
N GLU A 39 -0.85 -11.74 1.62
CA GLU A 39 -2.12 -11.94 0.95
C GLU A 39 -2.18 -11.24 -0.39
N ILE A 40 -1.66 -10.03 -0.42
CA ILE A 40 -1.62 -9.28 -1.67
C ILE A 40 -0.73 -9.99 -2.67
N TYR A 41 0.40 -10.51 -2.22
CA TYR A 41 1.28 -11.25 -3.08
C TYR A 41 0.55 -12.46 -3.69
N ILE A 42 -0.16 -13.21 -2.87
CA ILE A 42 -0.85 -14.38 -3.35
C ILE A 42 -1.89 -14.01 -4.40
N GLU A 43 -2.68 -13.00 -4.13
CA GLU A 43 -3.73 -12.61 -5.06
C GLU A 43 -3.16 -11.98 -6.33
N ALA A 44 -2.17 -11.14 -6.18
CA ALA A 44 -1.59 -10.48 -7.34
C ALA A 44 -0.85 -11.48 -8.22
N SER A 45 -0.16 -12.44 -7.61
CA SER A 45 0.61 -13.38 -8.39
C SER A 45 -0.30 -14.38 -9.13
N ARG A 46 -1.53 -14.52 -8.67
CA ARG A 46 -2.48 -15.35 -9.43
C ARG A 46 -2.83 -14.65 -10.73
N ARG A 47 -2.86 -13.34 -10.73
CA ARG A 47 -3.18 -12.58 -11.93
C ARG A 47 -1.96 -12.43 -12.83
N ASP A 48 -0.80 -12.30 -12.23
CA ASP A 48 0.44 -12.13 -12.99
C ASP A 48 1.56 -12.85 -12.26
N PRO A 49 1.90 -14.05 -12.68
CA PRO A 49 2.92 -14.81 -11.97
C PRO A 49 4.29 -14.18 -11.94
N SER A 50 4.53 -13.16 -12.74
CA SER A 50 5.83 -12.51 -12.68
C SER A 50 5.95 -11.56 -11.49
N ILE A 51 4.86 -11.30 -10.77
CA ILE A 51 4.93 -10.43 -9.61
C ILE A 51 5.58 -11.19 -8.48
N GLY A 52 6.66 -10.65 -7.95
CA GLY A 52 7.35 -11.28 -6.82
C GLY A 52 6.97 -10.61 -5.52
N LEU A 53 7.27 -11.29 -4.43
CA LEU A 53 6.98 -10.77 -3.11
C LEU A 53 7.71 -9.45 -2.86
N SER A 54 8.92 -9.34 -3.34
CA SER A 54 9.67 -8.11 -3.11
C SER A 54 9.05 -6.93 -3.83
N THR A 55 8.41 -7.15 -4.97
CA THR A 55 7.74 -6.06 -5.67
C THR A 55 6.55 -5.57 -4.85
N VAL A 56 5.79 -6.51 -4.29
CA VAL A 56 4.67 -6.15 -3.45
C VAL A 56 5.15 -5.38 -2.23
N TYR A 57 6.19 -5.88 -1.60
CA TYR A 57 6.71 -5.28 -0.39
C TYR A 57 7.21 -3.86 -0.65
N ARG A 58 7.94 -3.64 -1.73
CA ARG A 58 8.44 -2.32 -2.03
C ARG A 58 7.31 -1.37 -2.34
N THR A 59 6.27 -1.84 -3.04
CA THR A 59 5.13 -1.02 -3.35
C THR A 59 4.44 -0.58 -2.06
N MET A 60 4.26 -1.52 -1.13
CA MET A 60 3.61 -1.18 0.12
C MET A 60 4.46 -0.25 0.97
N ARG A 61 5.78 -0.44 0.96
CA ARG A 61 6.64 0.45 1.69
C ARG A 61 6.60 1.86 1.14
N THR A 62 6.53 2.00 -0.17
CA THR A 62 6.43 3.32 -0.77
C THR A 62 5.12 3.99 -0.34
N LEU A 63 4.04 3.23 -0.30
CA LEU A 63 2.77 3.80 0.14
C LEU A 63 2.83 4.20 1.63
N GLU A 64 3.56 3.44 2.41
CA GLU A 64 3.72 3.77 3.81
C GLU A 64 4.53 5.05 3.96
N GLU A 65 5.58 5.19 3.19
CA GLU A 65 6.40 6.39 3.23
C GLU A 65 5.62 7.61 2.77
N MET A 66 4.67 7.43 1.89
CA MET A 66 3.85 8.52 1.41
C MET A 66 2.70 8.84 2.35
N GLY A 67 2.55 8.07 3.41
CA GLY A 67 1.49 8.32 4.36
C GLY A 67 0.13 7.78 3.96
N ILE A 68 0.07 6.93 2.93
CA ILE A 68 -1.19 6.35 2.50
C ILE A 68 -1.52 5.10 3.30
N LEU A 69 -0.49 4.33 3.64
CA LEU A 69 -0.66 3.17 4.51
C LEU A 69 0.04 3.41 5.83
N ARG A 70 -0.46 2.79 6.87
CA ARG A 70 0.17 2.86 8.17
C ARG A 70 0.87 1.56 8.44
N CYS A 71 1.77 1.58 9.36
CA CYS A 71 2.42 0.38 9.81
C CYS A 71 1.35 -0.56 10.27
N GLY A 72 1.37 -1.79 9.86
CA GLY A 72 0.31 -2.73 10.08
C GLY A 72 -0.64 -2.75 8.94
N TYR A 73 -0.44 -1.85 8.04
CA TYR A 73 -1.05 -1.72 6.75
C TYR A 73 -2.55 -1.44 6.77
N GLY A 74 -2.94 -0.53 7.62
CA GLY A 74 -4.24 0.07 7.50
C GLY A 74 -4.12 1.31 6.66
N TYR A 75 -5.18 1.70 5.95
CA TYR A 75 -5.12 2.90 5.14
C TYR A 75 -5.29 4.14 5.99
N VAL A 76 -4.62 5.20 5.58
CA VAL A 76 -4.83 6.50 6.17
C VAL A 76 -5.88 7.19 5.32
N ASP A 77 -6.94 7.66 5.95
CA ASP A 77 -8.02 8.31 5.22
C ASP A 77 -7.52 9.62 4.67
N PRO A 78 -7.58 9.85 3.39
CA PRO A 78 -7.08 11.10 2.83
C PRO A 78 -7.85 12.30 3.29
N GLU A 79 -9.07 12.12 3.78
CA GLU A 79 -9.83 13.24 4.22
C GLU A 79 -9.86 13.39 5.71
N ASN A 80 -9.47 12.41 6.45
CA ASN A 80 -9.56 12.47 7.87
C ASN A 80 -8.30 12.00 8.53
N ASP A 81 -7.42 12.90 8.85
CA ASP A 81 -6.23 12.56 9.43
C ASP A 81 -6.29 12.31 10.86
N LYS A 82 -7.42 12.39 11.52
CA LYS A 82 -7.47 12.15 12.88
C LYS A 82 -7.06 10.82 13.25
N ILE A 83 -7.14 9.90 12.38
CA ILE A 83 -6.71 8.61 12.63
C ILE A 83 -5.32 8.56 13.01
N SER A 84 -4.57 9.48 12.57
CA SER A 84 -3.18 9.47 12.85
C SER A 84 -2.92 9.65 14.32
N GLN A 85 -3.89 9.98 15.08
CA GLN A 85 -3.65 10.14 16.44
C GLN A 85 -3.32 8.88 17.12
N HIS A 86 -3.58 7.78 16.51
CA HIS A 86 -3.26 6.53 17.11
C HIS A 86 -1.84 6.14 16.85
N HIS A 87 -1.09 7.00 16.27
CA HIS A 87 0.25 6.72 16.01
C HIS A 87 1.06 6.42 17.19
N GLU A 88 0.72 6.87 18.33
CA GLU A 88 1.52 6.58 19.43
C GLU A 88 1.67 5.17 19.66
N LEU A 89 0.66 4.40 19.35
CA LEU A 89 0.75 3.00 19.51
C LEU A 89 1.62 2.42 18.45
N ASP A 90 1.63 3.02 17.31
CA ASP A 90 2.39 2.50 16.24
C ASP A 90 3.85 2.72 16.41
N LEU A 91 4.23 3.68 17.18
CA LEU A 91 5.61 3.93 17.37
C LEU A 91 6.32 2.77 17.96
N THR A 92 5.64 1.97 18.71
CA THR A 92 6.28 0.87 19.32
C THR A 92 6.41 -0.24 18.35
N ASN A 93 5.67 -0.22 17.26
CA ASN A 93 5.74 -1.21 16.27
C ASN A 93 6.30 -0.79 15.03
N ARG A 94 7.12 0.17 15.00
CA ARG A 94 7.62 0.65 13.79
C ARG A 94 8.43 -0.27 13.08
N LYS A 95 8.67 -1.40 13.49
CA LYS A 95 9.41 -2.28 12.75
C LYS A 95 8.64 -3.01 11.83
N CYS A 96 7.49 -2.67 11.49
CA CYS A 96 6.67 -3.40 10.59
C CYS A 96 7.21 -3.38 9.23
N GLY A 97 8.10 -2.66 8.98
CA GLY A 97 8.67 -2.68 7.66
C GLY A 97 9.71 -3.73 7.52
#